data_849ebcd21937a48043f3dedde218975b
#
_entry.id   849ebcd21937a48043f3dedde218975b
#
_cell.length_a   1.000
_cell.length_b   1.000
_cell.length_c   1.000
_cell.angle_alpha   90.00
_cell.angle_beta   90.00
_cell.angle_gamma   90.00
#
_symmetry.space_group_name_H-M   'P 1'
#
loop_
_entity.id
_entity.type
_entity.pdbx_description
1 polymer ?
#
loop_
_entity_poly.entity_id
_entity_poly.type
_entity_poly.pdbx_seq_one_letter_code
_entity_poly.pdbx_strand_id
1 'polypeptide(L)'
;MKKVILATMMVTSNAYALEPASILSVASIVSSIPGHIERFTGTRSTTGIGEYAFGPDVSENTACRKAEDRAKLDAIRNVLGEEVVSQSSMQCKEDNGCKLDVDVWSLSDAHLRKTKVSDREVFDKLGTKVCKVTINAQVSSERPFADLHIDSKFSYKDGEQMSMQINSTDKGNLNIFHVEGNKASRIFPNAFQNTSMIEKTISIPTHQYSMTVKASKFDESLVFVLTKNNEKFLESYDLTELNNKLTSIPVKERKIVRRNLVIEQ
;
A
#
# COMPACT_ATOMS: atom_id res chain seq x y z
N MET A 1 3.66 30.81 52.13
CA MET A 1 3.50 32.02 51.28
C MET A 1 4.76 32.19 50.48
N LYS A 2 4.82 31.76 49.22
CA LYS A 2 5.95 32.02 48.30
C LYS A 2 5.41 32.84 47.14
N LYS A 3 5.93 34.08 47.02
CA LYS A 3 5.61 35.02 45.94
C LYS A 3 6.29 34.57 44.65
N VAL A 4 5.52 34.45 43.58
CA VAL A 4 6.03 34.26 42.19
C VAL A 4 6.13 35.65 41.58
N ILE A 5 7.34 35.99 41.12
CA ILE A 5 7.62 37.25 40.39
C ILE A 5 7.47 36.94 38.91
N LEU A 6 6.52 37.61 38.26
CA LEU A 6 6.32 37.57 36.81
C LEU A 6 7.23 38.64 36.18
N ALA A 7 8.18 38.21 35.36
CA ALA A 7 8.99 39.12 34.56
C ALA A 7 8.33 39.29 33.18
N THR A 8 7.85 40.52 32.93
CA THR A 8 7.30 40.91 31.62
C THR A 8 8.45 41.36 30.72
N MET A 9 8.75 40.62 29.68
CA MET A 9 9.62 41.04 28.60
C MET A 9 8.80 41.79 27.54
N MET A 10 9.02 43.09 27.40
CA MET A 10 8.57 43.89 26.26
C MET A 10 9.51 43.63 25.08
N VAL A 11 8.96 43.08 24.00
CA VAL A 11 9.63 43.05 22.70
C VAL A 11 9.07 44.18 21.86
N THR A 12 9.91 45.16 21.57
CA THR A 12 9.61 46.23 20.62
C THR A 12 9.78 45.69 19.20
N SER A 13 8.69 45.55 18.46
CA SER A 13 8.70 45.24 17.04
C SER A 13 8.83 46.50 16.20
N ASN A 14 9.95 46.63 15.48
CA ASN A 14 10.08 47.61 14.40
C ASN A 14 9.21 47.14 13.22
N ALA A 15 8.17 47.88 12.95
CA ALA A 15 7.33 47.72 11.78
C ALA A 15 8.04 48.30 10.56
N TYR A 16 8.53 47.43 9.65
CA TYR A 16 8.78 47.84 8.28
C TYR A 16 7.49 47.65 7.49
N ALA A 17 6.96 48.76 7.01
CA ALA A 17 5.85 48.77 6.08
C ALA A 17 6.30 48.13 4.74
N LEU A 18 5.85 46.94 4.46
CA LEU A 18 5.87 46.36 3.12
C LEU A 18 4.51 46.62 2.48
N GLU A 19 4.55 47.24 1.31
CA GLU A 19 3.39 47.55 0.47
C GLU A 19 2.54 46.30 0.18
N PRO A 20 1.21 46.43 0.09
CA PRO A 20 0.35 45.31 -0.28
C PRO A 20 0.32 45.14 -1.80
N ALA A 21 1.33 44.47 -2.36
CA ALA A 21 1.31 44.07 -3.73
C ALA A 21 0.94 42.55 -3.81
N SER A 22 -0.30 42.31 -4.29
CA SER A 22 -0.76 41.10 -4.90
C SER A 22 -0.66 39.77 -4.13
N ILE A 23 -1.42 39.65 -3.03
CA ILE A 23 -1.93 38.35 -2.62
C ILE A 23 -3.21 38.10 -3.45
N LEU A 24 -3.04 37.96 -4.75
CA LEU A 24 -4.08 37.49 -5.64
C LEU A 24 -3.95 35.96 -5.78
N SER A 25 -4.92 35.27 -5.17
CA SER A 25 -5.49 34.03 -5.66
C SER A 25 -4.63 32.77 -5.71
N VAL A 26 -4.12 32.32 -4.58
CA VAL A 26 -3.81 30.88 -4.45
C VAL A 26 -5.06 30.11 -3.94
N ALA A 27 -6.07 30.81 -3.41
CA ALA A 27 -7.29 30.18 -2.87
C ALA A 27 -8.30 29.74 -3.93
N SER A 28 -8.13 30.08 -5.22
CA SER A 28 -9.08 29.73 -6.28
C SER A 28 -8.68 28.53 -7.14
N ILE A 29 -7.52 27.91 -6.90
CA ILE A 29 -7.10 26.72 -7.64
C ILE A 29 -7.48 25.42 -6.92
N VAL A 30 -7.80 25.47 -5.61
CA VAL A 30 -8.16 24.28 -4.83
C VAL A 30 -9.64 23.86 -4.97
N SER A 31 -10.50 24.71 -5.53
CA SER A 31 -11.95 24.43 -5.63
C SER A 31 -12.42 23.76 -6.93
N SER A 32 -11.51 23.35 -7.80
CA SER A 32 -11.85 22.71 -9.06
C SER A 32 -11.18 21.37 -9.31
N ILE A 33 -10.81 20.63 -8.23
CA ILE A 33 -10.49 19.22 -8.37
C ILE A 33 -11.84 18.48 -8.29
N PRO A 34 -12.41 18.00 -9.39
CA PRO A 34 -13.56 17.12 -9.34
C PRO A 34 -13.13 15.87 -8.58
N GLY A 35 -13.82 15.54 -7.51
CA GLY A 35 -13.56 14.36 -6.67
C GLY A 35 -13.83 13.01 -7.35
N HIS A 36 -13.68 12.92 -8.65
CA HIS A 36 -13.67 11.69 -9.43
C HIS A 36 -12.40 11.69 -10.28
N ILE A 37 -11.33 11.12 -9.73
CA ILE A 37 -10.25 10.60 -10.58
C ILE A 37 -10.89 9.42 -11.32
N GLU A 38 -11.29 9.62 -12.57
CA GLU A 38 -11.69 8.50 -13.44
C GLU A 38 -10.52 7.53 -13.50
N ARG A 39 -10.67 6.37 -12.86
CA ARG A 39 -9.66 5.32 -12.94
C ARG A 39 -9.51 4.94 -14.40
N PHE A 40 -8.28 5.07 -14.89
CA PHE A 40 -7.94 4.65 -16.24
C PHE A 40 -8.29 3.17 -16.42
N THR A 41 -9.06 2.87 -17.47
CA THR A 41 -9.35 1.51 -17.93
C THR A 41 -8.80 1.34 -19.34
N GLY A 42 -8.16 0.22 -19.62
CA GLY A 42 -7.56 -0.06 -20.91
C GLY A 42 -6.08 -0.40 -20.84
N THR A 43 -5.37 -0.27 -21.94
CA THR A 43 -3.93 -0.54 -22.02
C THR A 43 -3.19 0.72 -22.44
N ARG A 44 -2.17 1.08 -21.68
CA ARG A 44 -1.31 2.24 -21.96
C ARG A 44 0.15 1.83 -21.97
N SER A 45 0.90 2.31 -22.95
CA SER A 45 2.38 2.20 -22.95
C SER A 45 2.95 3.28 -22.07
N THR A 46 3.94 2.92 -21.28
CA THR A 46 4.63 3.82 -20.34
C THR A 46 6.08 3.38 -20.15
N THR A 47 6.88 4.25 -19.59
CA THR A 47 8.24 3.97 -19.17
C THR A 47 8.28 3.95 -17.65
N GLY A 48 9.01 3.00 -17.07
CA GLY A 48 9.29 2.96 -15.64
C GLY A 48 10.79 2.99 -15.40
N ILE A 49 11.21 3.67 -14.33
CA ILE A 49 12.59 3.80 -13.91
C ILE A 49 12.73 3.28 -12.48
N GLY A 50 13.73 2.43 -12.24
CA GLY A 50 14.03 1.93 -10.91
C GLY A 50 15.52 2.00 -10.61
N GLU A 51 15.84 2.41 -9.39
CA GLU A 51 17.21 2.45 -8.87
C GLU A 51 17.31 1.58 -7.62
N TYR A 52 18.43 0.87 -7.47
CA TYR A 52 18.76 0.12 -6.28
C TYR A 52 20.22 0.31 -5.91
N ALA A 53 20.45 0.91 -4.73
CA ALA A 53 21.79 1.06 -4.16
C ALA A 53 22.23 -0.25 -3.51
N PHE A 54 23.51 -0.64 -3.65
CA PHE A 54 24.00 -1.89 -3.11
C PHE A 54 25.46 -1.79 -2.66
N GLY A 55 25.77 -2.56 -1.63
CA GLY A 55 27.10 -2.74 -1.09
C GLY A 55 27.76 -4.03 -1.59
N PRO A 56 28.97 -4.35 -1.05
CA PRO A 56 29.75 -5.51 -1.47
C PRO A 56 29.05 -6.86 -1.24
N ASP A 57 28.10 -6.91 -0.32
CA ASP A 57 27.38 -8.15 0.03
C ASP A 57 26.26 -8.51 -0.95
N VAL A 58 25.93 -7.62 -1.89
CA VAL A 58 24.88 -7.82 -2.89
C VAL A 58 25.50 -7.85 -4.27
N SER A 59 25.29 -8.95 -5.01
CA SER A 59 25.77 -9.03 -6.39
C SER A 59 25.07 -8.02 -7.29
N GLU A 60 25.80 -7.50 -8.27
CA GLU A 60 25.29 -6.56 -9.28
C GLU A 60 24.03 -7.08 -9.97
N ASN A 61 24.01 -8.37 -10.33
CA ASN A 61 22.84 -8.99 -10.95
C ASN A 61 21.61 -8.96 -10.02
N THR A 62 21.82 -9.18 -8.73
CA THR A 62 20.73 -9.12 -7.73
C THR A 62 20.24 -7.68 -7.56
N ALA A 63 21.16 -6.73 -7.51
CA ALA A 63 20.84 -5.30 -7.42
C ALA A 63 20.05 -4.82 -8.64
N CYS A 64 20.48 -5.18 -9.83
CA CYS A 64 19.81 -4.78 -11.06
C CYS A 64 18.43 -5.45 -11.23
N ARG A 65 18.25 -6.69 -10.74
CA ARG A 65 16.93 -7.31 -10.70
C ARG A 65 15.97 -6.55 -9.76
N LYS A 66 16.45 -6.12 -8.59
CA LYS A 66 15.67 -5.28 -7.68
C LYS A 66 15.35 -3.90 -8.26
N ALA A 67 16.31 -3.32 -9.02
CA ALA A 67 16.06 -2.08 -9.76
C ALA A 67 14.99 -2.27 -10.85
N GLU A 68 15.02 -3.39 -11.58
CA GLU A 68 14.00 -3.73 -12.58
C GLU A 68 12.61 -3.87 -11.95
N ASP A 69 12.50 -4.52 -10.79
CA ASP A 69 11.23 -4.65 -10.08
C ASP A 69 10.69 -3.29 -9.64
N ARG A 70 11.55 -2.38 -9.19
CA ARG A 70 11.17 -0.98 -8.91
C ARG A 70 10.72 -0.24 -10.17
N ALA A 71 11.37 -0.47 -11.30
CA ALA A 71 10.95 0.11 -12.58
C ALA A 71 9.56 -0.38 -13.01
N LYS A 72 9.22 -1.64 -12.76
CA LYS A 72 7.88 -2.18 -13.00
C LYS A 72 6.82 -1.49 -12.15
N LEU A 73 7.10 -1.25 -10.87
CA LEU A 73 6.22 -0.49 -9.98
C LEU A 73 6.03 0.95 -10.44
N ASP A 74 7.12 1.60 -10.83
CA ASP A 74 7.08 2.97 -11.34
C ASP A 74 6.23 3.08 -12.61
N ALA A 75 6.36 2.12 -13.53
CA ALA A 75 5.52 2.03 -14.72
C ALA A 75 4.03 1.91 -14.37
N ILE A 76 3.66 1.13 -13.36
CA ILE A 76 2.27 1.02 -12.88
C ILE A 76 1.80 2.34 -12.26
N ARG A 77 2.64 3.00 -11.45
CA ARG A 77 2.35 4.32 -10.85
C ARG A 77 2.06 5.37 -11.89
N ASN A 78 2.86 5.41 -12.94
CA ASN A 78 2.70 6.37 -14.03
C ASN A 78 1.38 6.24 -14.79
N VAL A 79 0.72 5.08 -14.72
CA VAL A 79 -0.58 4.85 -15.37
C VAL A 79 -1.76 5.00 -14.42
N LEU A 80 -1.62 4.51 -13.18
CA LEU A 80 -2.72 4.48 -12.20
C LEU A 80 -2.74 5.68 -11.25
N GLY A 81 -1.67 6.46 -11.19
CA GLY A 81 -1.47 7.51 -10.19
C GLY A 81 -0.92 6.97 -8.85
N GLU A 82 -0.41 7.87 -8.02
CA GLU A 82 0.26 7.51 -6.76
C GLU A 82 -0.68 6.90 -5.71
N GLU A 83 -1.96 7.29 -5.71
CA GLU A 83 -2.92 6.88 -4.68
C GLU A 83 -3.16 5.37 -4.64
N VAL A 84 -3.11 4.71 -5.80
CA VAL A 84 -3.31 3.25 -5.89
C VAL A 84 -2.11 2.47 -5.39
N VAL A 85 -0.93 3.07 -5.42
CA VAL A 85 0.34 2.41 -5.05
C VAL A 85 0.76 2.74 -3.61
N SER A 86 0.27 3.83 -3.02
CA SER A 86 0.55 4.20 -1.62
C SER A 86 -0.01 3.19 -0.60
N GLN A 87 -0.95 2.33 -1.02
CA GLN A 87 -1.43 1.20 -0.23
C GLN A 87 -0.43 0.02 -0.19
N SER A 88 0.60 0.05 -1.00
CA SER A 88 1.70 -0.89 -0.97
C SER A 88 2.80 -0.36 -0.05
N SER A 89 2.95 -1.00 1.10
CA SER A 89 3.90 -0.63 2.13
C SER A 89 5.33 -0.63 1.62
N MET A 90 5.90 0.54 1.51
CA MET A 90 7.34 0.68 1.50
C MET A 90 7.79 0.66 2.98
N GLN A 91 8.17 -0.50 3.50
CA GLN A 91 8.78 -0.57 4.82
C GLN A 91 10.26 -0.28 4.69
N CYS A 92 10.64 0.92 5.13
CA CYS A 92 12.03 1.30 5.30
C CYS A 92 12.38 1.15 6.79
N LYS A 93 13.26 0.20 7.14
CA LYS A 93 13.91 0.15 8.46
C LYS A 93 15.26 0.84 8.35
N GLU A 94 15.61 1.67 9.34
CA GLU A 94 16.87 2.43 9.37
C GLU A 94 18.10 1.53 9.23
N ASP A 95 18.06 0.28 9.71
CA ASP A 95 19.20 -0.65 9.68
C ASP A 95 19.24 -1.61 8.48
N ASN A 96 18.16 -1.79 7.72
CA ASN A 96 18.08 -2.82 6.66
C ASN A 96 17.63 -2.30 5.28
N GLY A 97 17.56 -0.98 5.09
CA GLY A 97 17.06 -0.39 3.86
C GLY A 97 15.56 -0.68 3.61
N CYS A 98 15.05 -0.13 2.53
CA CYS A 98 13.66 -0.35 2.14
C CYS A 98 13.51 -1.74 1.53
N LYS A 99 12.84 -2.67 2.20
CA LYS A 99 12.31 -3.87 1.57
C LYS A 99 11.08 -3.47 0.76
N LEU A 100 11.26 -3.39 -0.53
CA LEU A 100 10.14 -3.35 -1.46
C LEU A 100 9.63 -4.78 -1.57
N ASP A 101 8.40 -4.99 -1.12
CA ASP A 101 7.73 -6.27 -1.31
C ASP A 101 7.41 -6.38 -2.81
N VAL A 102 8.23 -7.13 -3.53
CA VAL A 102 8.22 -7.26 -5.00
C VAL A 102 6.85 -7.77 -5.51
N ASP A 103 6.09 -8.39 -4.65
CA ASP A 103 4.81 -9.01 -5.00
C ASP A 103 3.62 -8.03 -4.96
N VAL A 104 3.83 -6.79 -4.53
CA VAL A 104 2.75 -5.81 -4.37
C VAL A 104 2.12 -5.39 -5.69
N TRP A 105 2.93 -5.30 -6.76
CA TRP A 105 2.41 -4.93 -8.09
C TRP A 105 1.44 -5.99 -8.66
N SER A 106 1.61 -7.25 -8.31
CA SER A 106 0.75 -8.35 -8.78
C SER A 106 -0.65 -8.28 -8.19
N LEU A 107 -0.81 -7.59 -7.05
CA LEU A 107 -2.09 -7.44 -6.34
C LEU A 107 -2.84 -6.16 -6.74
N SER A 108 -2.22 -5.27 -7.53
CA SER A 108 -2.87 -4.05 -7.99
C SER A 108 -3.98 -4.35 -9.03
N ASP A 109 -4.84 -3.37 -9.25
CA ASP A 109 -5.87 -3.41 -10.30
C ASP A 109 -5.27 -3.23 -11.72
N ALA A 110 -3.94 -3.34 -11.85
CA ALA A 110 -3.21 -3.24 -13.09
C ALA A 110 -2.32 -4.45 -13.35
N HIS A 111 -2.14 -4.75 -14.62
CA HIS A 111 -1.26 -5.81 -15.09
C HIS A 111 -0.20 -5.26 -16.03
N LEU A 112 1.03 -5.71 -15.83
CA LEU A 112 2.09 -5.56 -16.83
C LEU A 112 1.91 -6.63 -17.91
N ARG A 113 1.47 -6.23 -19.10
CA ARG A 113 1.28 -7.18 -20.22
C ARG A 113 2.57 -7.46 -20.96
N LYS A 114 3.41 -6.44 -21.14
CA LYS A 114 4.70 -6.55 -21.80
C LYS A 114 5.69 -5.63 -21.09
N THR A 115 6.87 -6.14 -20.82
CA THR A 115 7.98 -5.36 -20.30
C THR A 115 9.22 -5.65 -21.13
N LYS A 116 9.98 -4.61 -21.46
CA LYS A 116 11.27 -4.71 -22.11
C LYS A 116 12.23 -3.74 -21.42
N VAL A 117 13.34 -4.26 -20.93
CA VAL A 117 14.44 -3.41 -20.46
C VAL A 117 14.95 -2.63 -21.66
N SER A 118 14.89 -1.32 -21.59
CA SER A 118 15.41 -0.40 -22.60
C SER A 118 16.79 0.07 -22.26
N ASP A 119 17.12 0.17 -20.98
CA ASP A 119 18.43 0.59 -20.51
C ASP A 119 18.76 -0.03 -19.15
N ARG A 120 20.05 -0.31 -18.93
CA ARG A 120 20.60 -0.78 -17.65
C ARG A 120 22.00 -0.22 -17.48
N GLU A 121 22.19 0.52 -16.41
CA GLU A 121 23.50 1.08 -16.06
C GLU A 121 23.84 0.83 -14.58
N VAL A 122 25.12 0.68 -14.30
CA VAL A 122 25.66 0.65 -12.93
C VAL A 122 26.64 1.80 -12.79
N PHE A 123 26.42 2.66 -11.81
CA PHE A 123 27.25 3.83 -11.57
C PHE A 123 27.53 4.00 -10.08
N ASP A 124 28.52 4.82 -9.76
CA ASP A 124 28.84 5.18 -8.38
C ASP A 124 28.14 6.50 -8.02
N LYS A 125 27.45 6.51 -6.91
CA LYS A 125 26.78 7.68 -6.36
C LYS A 125 27.19 7.86 -4.91
N LEU A 126 28.04 8.85 -4.66
CA LEU A 126 28.56 9.17 -3.32
C LEU A 126 29.21 7.96 -2.61
N GLY A 127 30.00 7.17 -3.33
CA GLY A 127 30.70 6.01 -2.78
C GLY A 127 29.82 4.75 -2.65
N THR A 128 28.58 4.79 -3.13
CA THR A 128 27.68 3.64 -3.16
C THR A 128 27.37 3.27 -4.60
N LYS A 129 27.52 1.99 -4.95
CA LYS A 129 27.10 1.51 -6.26
C LYS A 129 25.58 1.50 -6.39
N VAL A 130 25.10 1.98 -7.52
CA VAL A 130 23.66 2.02 -7.83
C VAL A 130 23.45 1.35 -9.18
N CYS A 131 22.55 0.37 -9.23
CA CYS A 131 22.02 -0.11 -10.50
C CYS A 131 20.73 0.65 -10.81
N LYS A 132 20.66 1.21 -12.01
CA LYS A 132 19.47 1.87 -12.56
C LYS A 132 18.99 1.07 -13.77
N VAL A 133 17.68 0.83 -13.81
CA VAL A 133 17.02 0.11 -14.89
C VAL A 133 15.87 0.94 -15.40
N THR A 134 15.80 1.09 -16.72
CA THR A 134 14.67 1.70 -17.42
C THR A 134 13.95 0.62 -18.22
N ILE A 135 12.64 0.55 -18.08
CA ILE A 135 11.81 -0.37 -18.85
C ILE A 135 10.77 0.37 -19.68
N ASN A 136 10.46 -0.17 -20.83
CA ASN A 136 9.23 0.13 -21.56
C ASN A 136 8.19 -0.93 -21.21
N ALA A 137 7.01 -0.52 -20.78
CA ALA A 137 5.96 -1.40 -20.29
C ALA A 137 4.61 -1.08 -20.94
N GLN A 138 3.80 -2.11 -21.16
CA GLN A 138 2.38 -1.97 -21.42
C GLN A 138 1.63 -2.33 -20.14
N VAL A 139 0.99 -1.33 -19.55
CA VAL A 139 0.17 -1.48 -18.34
C VAL A 139 -1.29 -1.53 -18.79
N SER A 140 -1.97 -2.62 -18.41
CA SER A 140 -3.42 -2.78 -18.59
C SER A 140 -4.08 -2.64 -17.24
N SER A 141 -5.05 -1.74 -17.14
CA SER A 141 -5.90 -1.60 -15.96
C SER A 141 -7.31 -2.08 -16.31
N GLU A 142 -7.86 -2.93 -15.46
CA GLU A 142 -9.23 -3.38 -15.52
C GLU A 142 -9.96 -2.88 -14.27
N ARG A 143 -11.22 -2.48 -14.42
CA ARG A 143 -12.01 -2.09 -13.26
C ARG A 143 -12.40 -3.34 -12.48
N PRO A 144 -12.10 -3.44 -11.18
CA PRO A 144 -12.63 -4.52 -10.36
C PRO A 144 -14.16 -4.44 -10.33
N PHE A 145 -14.82 -5.58 -10.05
CA PHE A 145 -16.29 -5.62 -10.03
C PHE A 145 -16.89 -4.81 -8.87
N ALA A 146 -16.12 -4.58 -7.81
CA ALA A 146 -16.55 -3.86 -6.62
C ALA A 146 -15.43 -3.00 -6.06
N ASP A 147 -15.78 -1.96 -5.31
CA ASP A 147 -14.89 -1.26 -4.40
C ASP A 147 -15.05 -1.79 -2.99
N LEU A 148 -13.96 -1.78 -2.21
CA LEU A 148 -13.91 -2.29 -0.85
C LEU A 148 -13.33 -1.19 0.06
N HIS A 149 -14.15 -0.76 1.02
CA HIS A 149 -13.75 0.21 2.03
C HIS A 149 -13.64 -0.48 3.38
N ILE A 150 -12.52 -0.28 4.09
CA ILE A 150 -12.25 -0.86 5.38
C ILE A 150 -12.16 0.28 6.40
N ASP A 151 -13.10 0.31 7.32
CA ASP A 151 -13.11 1.21 8.46
C ASP A 151 -12.58 0.45 9.68
N SER A 152 -11.33 0.76 10.03
CA SER A 152 -10.61 0.19 11.18
C SER A 152 -9.41 1.07 11.47
N LYS A 153 -8.94 1.05 12.70
CA LYS A 153 -7.59 1.49 12.98
C LYS A 153 -6.62 0.38 12.62
N PHE A 154 -5.41 0.77 12.20
CA PHE A 154 -4.34 -0.17 11.84
C PHE A 154 -3.09 0.02 12.71
N SER A 155 -3.19 0.84 13.78
CA SER A 155 -2.21 0.95 14.87
C SER A 155 -2.87 0.49 16.16
N TYR A 156 -2.24 -0.46 16.84
CA TYR A 156 -2.74 -1.11 18.05
C TYR A 156 -1.63 -1.24 19.09
N LYS A 157 -2.01 -1.34 20.35
CA LYS A 157 -1.11 -1.81 21.42
C LYS A 157 -1.15 -3.33 21.51
N ASP A 158 -0.06 -3.92 22.01
CA ASP A 158 -0.05 -5.36 22.30
C ASP A 158 -1.20 -5.73 23.26
N GLY A 159 -1.91 -6.79 22.93
CA GLY A 159 -3.10 -7.24 23.66
C GLY A 159 -4.38 -6.46 23.39
N GLU A 160 -4.38 -5.45 22.54
CA GLU A 160 -5.56 -4.66 22.21
C GLU A 160 -6.53 -5.45 21.31
N GLN A 161 -7.83 -5.21 21.49
CA GLN A 161 -8.85 -5.82 20.65
C GLN A 161 -8.98 -5.09 19.32
N MET A 162 -9.00 -5.88 18.24
CA MET A 162 -9.20 -5.41 16.87
C MET A 162 -10.68 -5.54 16.51
N SER A 163 -11.20 -4.50 15.88
CA SER A 163 -12.51 -4.53 15.21
C SER A 163 -12.44 -3.77 13.90
N MET A 164 -13.20 -4.22 12.91
CA MET A 164 -13.26 -3.60 11.59
C MET A 164 -14.67 -3.67 11.03
N GLN A 165 -15.07 -2.63 10.32
CA GLN A 165 -16.26 -2.60 9.49
C GLN A 165 -15.83 -2.55 8.03
N ILE A 166 -16.33 -3.46 7.24
CA ILE A 166 -15.97 -3.61 5.84
C ILE A 166 -17.21 -3.36 5.00
N ASN A 167 -17.08 -2.40 4.07
CA ASN A 167 -18.15 -1.99 3.16
C ASN A 167 -17.74 -2.31 1.74
N SER A 168 -18.63 -2.95 0.98
CA SER A 168 -18.44 -3.24 -0.43
C SER A 168 -19.55 -2.57 -1.26
N THR A 169 -19.23 -2.12 -2.46
CA THR A 169 -20.24 -1.58 -3.40
C THR A 169 -21.13 -2.66 -3.98
N ASP A 170 -20.62 -3.88 -4.11
CA ASP A 170 -21.33 -5.03 -4.66
C ASP A 170 -21.17 -6.25 -3.77
N LYS A 171 -22.11 -7.19 -3.89
CA LYS A 171 -22.04 -8.46 -3.19
C LYS A 171 -20.87 -9.30 -3.68
N GLY A 172 -20.24 -10.02 -2.76
CA GLY A 172 -19.11 -10.88 -3.08
C GLY A 172 -18.69 -11.78 -1.92
N ASN A 173 -17.68 -12.59 -2.16
CA ASN A 173 -17.11 -13.50 -1.18
C ASN A 173 -15.84 -12.88 -0.60
N LEU A 174 -15.88 -12.49 0.66
CA LEU A 174 -14.76 -11.89 1.38
C LEU A 174 -13.91 -12.97 2.03
N ASN A 175 -12.61 -12.87 1.87
CA ASN A 175 -11.61 -13.60 2.64
C ASN A 175 -10.61 -12.59 3.20
N ILE A 176 -10.18 -12.79 4.44
CA ILE A 176 -9.17 -11.93 5.09
C ILE A 176 -8.04 -12.82 5.57
N PHE A 177 -6.82 -12.44 5.18
CA PHE A 177 -5.59 -13.12 5.59
C PHE A 177 -4.79 -12.19 6.48
N HIS A 178 -4.32 -12.71 7.60
CA HIS A 178 -3.25 -12.13 8.40
C HIS A 178 -1.93 -12.63 7.85
N VAL A 179 -1.07 -11.71 7.46
CA VAL A 179 0.27 -11.98 6.94
C VAL A 179 1.29 -11.59 7.99
N GLU A 180 2.12 -12.55 8.38
CA GLU A 180 3.22 -12.39 9.31
C GLU A 180 4.49 -12.95 8.66
N GLY A 181 5.44 -12.08 8.35
CA GLY A 181 6.64 -12.48 7.60
C GLY A 181 6.29 -13.11 6.25
N ASN A 182 6.60 -14.41 6.07
CA ASN A 182 6.32 -15.16 4.84
C ASN A 182 5.09 -16.07 4.95
N LYS A 183 4.30 -15.95 6.00
CA LYS A 183 3.12 -16.80 6.23
C LYS A 183 1.85 -15.98 6.17
N ALA A 184 0.84 -16.48 5.46
CA ALA A 184 -0.49 -15.92 5.41
C ALA A 184 -1.49 -16.92 6.01
N SER A 185 -2.22 -16.50 7.04
CA SER A 185 -3.25 -17.31 7.70
C SER A 185 -4.61 -16.66 7.54
N ARG A 186 -5.61 -17.44 7.10
CA ARG A 186 -6.96 -16.93 6.93
C ARG A 186 -7.63 -16.72 8.29
N ILE A 187 -8.04 -15.48 8.56
CA ILE A 187 -8.76 -15.11 9.78
C ILE A 187 -10.27 -14.93 9.55
N PHE A 188 -10.69 -14.78 8.29
CA PHE A 188 -12.09 -14.74 7.88
C PHE A 188 -12.27 -15.35 6.47
N PRO A 189 -13.30 -16.18 6.20
CA PRO A 189 -14.24 -16.74 7.19
C PRO A 189 -13.54 -17.67 8.19
N ASN A 190 -14.17 -17.85 9.35
CA ASN A 190 -13.66 -18.69 10.43
C ASN A 190 -14.79 -19.53 11.07
N ALA A 191 -14.48 -20.28 12.13
CA ALA A 191 -15.45 -21.15 12.79
C ALA A 191 -16.66 -20.41 13.40
N PHE A 192 -16.52 -19.13 13.74
CA PHE A 192 -17.59 -18.31 14.35
C PHE A 192 -18.38 -17.52 13.31
N GLN A 193 -17.72 -17.12 12.22
CA GLN A 193 -18.32 -16.48 11.05
C GLN A 193 -17.92 -17.28 9.81
N ASN A 194 -18.68 -18.31 9.49
CA ASN A 194 -18.31 -19.30 8.47
C ASN A 194 -18.79 -18.96 7.05
N THR A 195 -19.54 -17.88 6.86
CA THR A 195 -19.96 -17.42 5.54
C THR A 195 -19.02 -16.34 5.02
N SER A 196 -18.49 -16.53 3.83
CA SER A 196 -17.69 -15.53 3.12
C SER A 196 -18.54 -14.50 2.39
N MET A 197 -19.81 -14.82 2.10
CA MET A 197 -20.71 -13.93 1.35
C MET A 197 -21.02 -12.68 2.15
N ILE A 198 -20.74 -11.53 1.56
CA ILE A 198 -21.16 -10.23 2.06
C ILE A 198 -22.05 -9.53 1.03
N GLU A 199 -23.12 -8.92 1.51
CA GLU A 199 -24.05 -8.15 0.65
C GLU A 199 -23.51 -6.73 0.42
N LYS A 200 -23.30 -5.98 1.51
CA LYS A 200 -22.77 -4.61 1.50
C LYS A 200 -21.82 -4.35 2.65
N THR A 201 -22.23 -4.68 3.88
CA THR A 201 -21.48 -4.34 5.09
C THR A 201 -21.37 -5.55 5.99
N ILE A 202 -20.18 -5.73 6.58
CA ILE A 202 -19.91 -6.74 7.60
C ILE A 202 -19.03 -6.16 8.70
N SER A 203 -19.33 -6.56 9.96
CA SER A 203 -18.47 -6.26 11.11
C SER A 203 -17.68 -7.50 11.52
N ILE A 204 -16.39 -7.36 11.75
CA ILE A 204 -15.48 -8.43 12.15
C ILE A 204 -14.61 -7.92 13.31
N PRO A 205 -14.58 -8.64 14.46
CA PRO A 205 -15.40 -9.80 14.79
C PRO A 205 -16.87 -9.42 15.03
N THR A 206 -17.74 -10.42 15.03
CA THR A 206 -19.09 -10.27 15.58
C THR A 206 -19.06 -10.35 17.11
N HIS A 207 -20.21 -10.13 17.76
CA HIS A 207 -20.34 -10.27 19.21
C HIS A 207 -20.04 -11.68 19.76
N GLN A 208 -19.91 -12.68 18.88
CA GLN A 208 -19.67 -14.09 19.25
C GLN A 208 -18.21 -14.41 19.58
N TYR A 209 -17.26 -13.56 19.17
CA TYR A 209 -15.84 -13.75 19.40
C TYR A 209 -15.11 -12.42 19.41
N SER A 210 -13.89 -12.41 19.91
CA SER A 210 -12.99 -11.26 19.88
C SER A 210 -11.71 -11.59 19.12
N MET A 211 -11.09 -10.57 18.53
CA MET A 211 -9.77 -10.66 17.89
C MET A 211 -8.82 -9.79 18.69
N THR A 212 -7.75 -10.39 19.19
CA THR A 212 -6.72 -9.70 19.96
C THR A 212 -5.45 -9.62 19.14
N VAL A 213 -4.90 -8.42 19.03
CA VAL A 213 -3.61 -8.18 18.36
C VAL A 213 -2.49 -8.55 19.32
N LYS A 214 -1.48 -9.25 18.82
CA LYS A 214 -0.26 -9.58 19.60
C LYS A 214 0.95 -9.11 18.82
N ALA A 215 1.90 -8.50 19.53
CA ALA A 215 3.15 -8.07 18.95
C ALA A 215 3.94 -9.26 18.41
N SER A 216 4.43 -9.12 17.18
CA SER A 216 5.31 -10.06 16.51
C SER A 216 6.67 -9.43 16.24
N LYS A 217 7.67 -10.28 15.98
CA LYS A 217 9.00 -9.86 15.52
C LYS A 217 9.02 -9.54 14.02
N PHE A 218 7.95 -9.89 13.31
CA PHE A 218 7.82 -9.73 11.88
C PHE A 218 6.89 -8.56 11.55
N ASP A 219 7.03 -8.06 10.35
CA ASP A 219 6.08 -7.11 9.80
C ASP A 219 4.75 -7.82 9.54
N GLU A 220 3.68 -7.19 9.97
CA GLU A 220 2.33 -7.75 9.87
C GLU A 220 1.45 -6.93 8.95
N SER A 221 0.55 -7.60 8.26
CA SER A 221 -0.47 -6.94 7.44
C SER A 221 -1.74 -7.78 7.34
N LEU A 222 -2.83 -7.12 7.01
CA LEU A 222 -4.07 -7.77 6.62
C LEU A 222 -4.27 -7.65 5.12
N VAL A 223 -4.61 -8.77 4.48
CA VAL A 223 -4.96 -8.83 3.06
C VAL A 223 -6.44 -9.17 2.94
N PHE A 224 -7.22 -8.21 2.46
CA PHE A 224 -8.65 -8.34 2.21
C PHE A 224 -8.86 -8.72 0.75
N VAL A 225 -9.53 -9.82 0.52
CA VAL A 225 -9.79 -10.37 -0.81
C VAL A 225 -11.29 -10.52 -0.98
N LEU A 226 -11.88 -9.67 -1.81
CA LEU A 226 -13.27 -9.81 -2.23
C LEU A 226 -13.30 -10.42 -3.63
N THR A 227 -14.02 -11.51 -3.81
CA THR A 227 -14.18 -12.16 -5.10
C THR A 227 -15.64 -12.23 -5.52
N LYS A 228 -15.89 -12.06 -6.82
CA LYS A 228 -17.25 -12.16 -7.39
C LYS A 228 -17.80 -13.57 -7.25
N ASN A 229 -16.96 -14.56 -7.53
CA ASN A 229 -17.29 -15.99 -7.45
C ASN A 229 -16.80 -16.55 -6.11
N ASN A 230 -17.35 -17.69 -5.70
CA ASN A 230 -16.92 -18.38 -4.49
C ASN A 230 -15.60 -19.13 -4.73
N GLU A 231 -14.51 -18.40 -4.65
CA GLU A 231 -13.16 -18.95 -4.75
C GLU A 231 -12.78 -19.76 -3.51
N LYS A 232 -12.21 -20.94 -3.74
CA LYS A 232 -11.71 -21.76 -2.63
C LYS A 232 -10.33 -21.30 -2.21
N PHE A 233 -10.20 -20.95 -0.95
CA PHE A 233 -8.95 -20.61 -0.30
C PHE A 233 -8.62 -21.59 0.81
N LEU A 234 -7.32 -21.88 0.97
CA LEU A 234 -6.81 -22.68 2.10
C LEU A 234 -6.84 -21.84 3.40
N GLU A 235 -6.67 -22.48 4.53
CA GLU A 235 -6.56 -21.79 5.83
C GLU A 235 -5.19 -21.13 6.02
N SER A 236 -4.16 -21.65 5.36
CA SER A 236 -2.81 -21.12 5.43
C SER A 236 -2.08 -21.28 4.10
N TYR A 237 -1.22 -20.31 3.80
CA TYR A 237 -0.36 -20.26 2.62
C TYR A 237 1.02 -19.76 3.00
N ASP A 238 2.03 -20.11 2.21
CA ASP A 238 3.18 -19.24 2.05
C ASP A 238 2.78 -18.00 1.26
N LEU A 239 3.41 -16.86 1.53
CA LEU A 239 3.04 -15.57 0.89
C LEU A 239 3.11 -15.66 -0.64
N THR A 240 4.12 -16.35 -1.19
CA THR A 240 4.25 -16.58 -2.63
C THR A 240 3.08 -17.40 -3.19
N GLU A 241 2.65 -18.44 -2.48
CA GLU A 241 1.50 -19.27 -2.88
C GLU A 241 0.20 -18.48 -2.86
N LEU A 242 -0.02 -17.65 -1.80
CA LEU A 242 -1.17 -16.77 -1.74
C LEU A 242 -1.17 -15.80 -2.93
N ASN A 243 -0.04 -15.15 -3.20
CA ASN A 243 0.09 -14.22 -4.32
C ASN A 243 -0.19 -14.90 -5.67
N ASN A 244 0.31 -16.12 -5.88
CA ASN A 244 0.02 -16.91 -7.08
C ASN A 244 -1.48 -17.24 -7.19
N LYS A 245 -2.14 -17.62 -6.10
CA LYS A 245 -3.59 -17.84 -6.06
C LYS A 245 -4.33 -16.55 -6.38
N LEU A 246 -3.97 -15.44 -5.76
CA LEU A 246 -4.62 -14.15 -5.97
C LEU A 246 -4.47 -13.66 -7.42
N THR A 247 -3.28 -13.79 -7.99
CA THR A 247 -3.02 -13.38 -9.39
C THR A 247 -3.70 -14.27 -10.42
N SER A 248 -4.03 -15.52 -10.08
CA SER A 248 -4.79 -16.41 -10.96
C SER A 248 -6.26 -16.00 -11.15
N ILE A 249 -6.80 -15.18 -10.22
CA ILE A 249 -8.18 -14.68 -10.32
C ILE A 249 -8.17 -13.42 -11.21
N PRO A 250 -9.02 -13.31 -12.23
CA PRO A 250 -9.08 -12.12 -13.08
C PRO A 250 -9.39 -10.84 -12.29
N VAL A 251 -8.75 -9.72 -12.63
CA VAL A 251 -8.95 -8.43 -11.93
C VAL A 251 -10.43 -8.03 -11.87
N LYS A 252 -11.15 -8.20 -12.97
CA LYS A 252 -12.60 -7.94 -13.04
C LYS A 252 -13.47 -8.81 -12.13
N GLU A 253 -12.89 -9.83 -11.50
CA GLU A 253 -13.57 -10.78 -10.62
C GLU A 253 -13.07 -10.71 -9.18
N ARG A 254 -12.09 -9.84 -8.91
CA ARG A 254 -11.51 -9.64 -7.57
C ARG A 254 -11.36 -8.18 -7.21
N LYS A 255 -11.34 -7.90 -5.91
CA LYS A 255 -10.80 -6.67 -5.30
C LYS A 255 -9.90 -7.06 -4.15
N ILE A 256 -8.67 -6.56 -4.14
CA ILE A 256 -7.70 -6.82 -3.09
C ILE A 256 -7.30 -5.51 -2.45
N VAL A 257 -7.28 -5.49 -1.13
CA VAL A 257 -6.80 -4.38 -0.32
C VAL A 257 -5.84 -4.93 0.72
N ARG A 258 -4.63 -4.38 0.81
CA ARG A 258 -3.67 -4.70 1.87
C ARG A 258 -3.57 -3.52 2.83
N ARG A 259 -3.47 -3.80 4.13
CA ARG A 259 -3.24 -2.83 5.19
C ARG A 259 -2.18 -3.35 6.14
N ASN A 260 -1.15 -2.56 6.38
CA ASN A 260 -0.15 -2.91 7.38
C ASN A 260 -0.71 -2.70 8.77
N LEU A 261 -0.33 -3.57 9.68
CA LEU A 261 -0.58 -3.43 11.10
C LEU A 261 0.66 -2.85 11.77
N VAL A 262 0.46 -1.80 12.53
CA VAL A 262 1.48 -1.22 13.40
C VAL A 262 1.13 -1.61 14.83
N ILE A 263 2.02 -2.34 15.51
CA ILE A 263 1.79 -2.81 16.87
C ILE A 263 2.84 -2.16 17.75
N GLU A 264 2.38 -1.27 18.62
CA GLU A 264 3.21 -0.61 19.62
C GLU A 264 3.40 -1.55 20.82
N GLN A 265 4.65 -1.75 21.22
CA GLN A 265 5.04 -2.55 22.38
C GLN A 265 4.90 -1.76 23.67
#